data_bcae8b3e71e031466057c6af4df17a28
#
_entry.id   bcae8b3e71e031466057c6af4df17a28
#
_cell.length_a   1.000
_cell.length_b   1.000
_cell.length_c   1.000
_cell.angle_alpha   90.00
_cell.angle_beta   90.00
_cell.angle_gamma   90.00
#
_symmetry.space_group_name_H-M   'P 1'
#
loop_
_entity.id
_entity.type
_entity.pdbx_description
1 polymer ?
#
loop_
_entity_poly.entity_id
_entity_poly.type
_entity_poly.pdbx_seq_one_letter_code
_entity_poly.pdbx_strand_id
1 'polypeptide(L)'
;MKMKQLKWVCLITLALVWGSSFILIKRGLVGLTPMQLGSLRIIFAAIFLLLIGFKSLAKIPLHQWKYIALTATLGTFIPAFLFSIAQTQIDSSVSAILNSLTPLNTMILGGIAFGLSFKRAQVFGVFIGLVGTFMLIINGALNHPEQNYYYAILIIIASICYATNVNLIKKYLSDLSPFEIQSKSQTSQNHCV
;
A
#
# COMPACT_ATOMS: atom_id res chain seq x y z
N MET A 1 12.14 -24.74 3.66
CA MET A 1 11.08 -24.13 4.45
C MET A 1 9.74 -24.41 3.76
N LYS A 2 8.73 -24.97 4.43
CA LYS A 2 7.45 -25.30 3.79
C LYS A 2 6.76 -24.02 3.33
N MET A 3 6.17 -23.99 2.14
CA MET A 3 5.47 -22.84 1.53
C MET A 3 4.53 -22.09 2.51
N LYS A 4 3.92 -22.82 3.45
CA LYS A 4 3.02 -22.28 4.46
C LYS A 4 3.77 -21.41 5.50
N GLN A 5 4.98 -21.81 5.89
CA GLN A 5 5.82 -21.06 6.82
C GLN A 5 6.36 -19.77 6.19
N LEU A 6 6.75 -19.84 4.91
CA LEU A 6 7.24 -18.65 4.18
C LEU A 6 6.16 -17.56 4.10
N LYS A 7 4.90 -17.91 3.86
CA LYS A 7 3.79 -16.95 3.84
C LYS A 7 3.63 -16.21 5.17
N TRP A 8 3.72 -16.94 6.29
CA TRP A 8 3.62 -16.31 7.62
C TRP A 8 4.80 -15.40 7.92
N VAL A 9 6.02 -15.82 7.59
CA VAL A 9 7.22 -14.97 7.75
C VAL A 9 7.08 -13.68 6.94
N CYS A 10 6.68 -13.78 5.67
CA CYS A 10 6.46 -12.60 4.82
C CYS A 10 5.38 -11.67 5.39
N LEU A 11 4.26 -12.22 5.88
CA LEU A 11 3.17 -11.42 6.46
C LEU A 11 3.62 -10.70 7.74
N ILE A 12 4.31 -11.38 8.65
CA ILE A 12 4.81 -10.79 9.88
C ILE A 12 5.84 -9.69 9.56
N THR A 13 6.80 -9.98 8.68
CA THR A 13 7.79 -8.98 8.26
C THR A 13 7.12 -7.75 7.65
N LEU A 14 6.15 -7.95 6.77
CA LEU A 14 5.42 -6.86 6.14
C LEU A 14 4.63 -6.03 7.17
N ALA A 15 3.97 -6.70 8.13
CA ALA A 15 3.24 -6.02 9.20
C ALA A 15 4.16 -5.18 10.09
N LEU A 16 5.35 -5.69 10.43
CA LEU A 16 6.35 -4.95 11.21
C LEU A 16 6.89 -3.74 10.44
N VAL A 17 7.25 -3.92 9.16
CA VAL A 17 7.80 -2.84 8.32
C VAL A 17 6.74 -1.76 8.08
N TRP A 18 5.52 -2.13 7.76
CA TRP A 18 4.45 -1.14 7.54
C TRP A 18 4.01 -0.47 8.83
N GLY A 19 3.85 -1.24 9.91
CA GLY A 19 3.46 -0.68 11.21
C GLY A 19 4.48 0.32 11.75
N SER A 20 5.78 -0.01 11.68
CA SER A 20 6.85 0.91 12.08
C SER A 20 6.93 2.17 11.22
N SER A 21 6.52 2.11 9.94
CA SER A 21 6.53 3.24 9.01
C SER A 21 5.74 4.44 9.55
N PHE A 22 4.58 4.24 10.16
CA PHE A 22 3.77 5.33 10.71
C PHE A 22 4.47 6.05 11.87
N ILE A 23 5.15 5.28 12.74
CA ILE A 23 5.94 5.84 13.85
C ILE A 23 7.14 6.62 13.31
N LEU A 24 7.82 6.09 12.28
CA LEU A 24 8.96 6.75 11.66
C LEU A 24 8.57 8.06 10.97
N ILE A 25 7.39 8.12 10.33
CA ILE A 25 6.87 9.38 9.76
C ILE A 25 6.69 10.41 10.87
N LYS A 26 6.00 10.04 11.96
CA LYS A 26 5.75 10.96 13.08
C LYS A 26 7.06 11.45 13.71
N ARG A 27 8.05 10.58 13.86
CA ARG A 27 9.38 10.93 14.39
C ARG A 27 10.17 11.81 13.42
N GLY A 28 10.09 11.54 12.12
CA GLY A 28 10.76 12.35 11.09
C GLY A 28 10.22 13.78 11.04
N LEU A 29 8.95 13.99 11.34
CA LEU A 29 8.32 15.31 11.38
C LEU A 29 8.80 16.20 12.54
N VAL A 30 9.54 15.67 13.50
CA VAL A 30 10.17 16.50 14.56
C VAL A 30 11.25 17.42 14.00
N GLY A 31 11.98 16.97 12.96
CA GLY A 31 13.09 17.72 12.37
C GLY A 31 12.92 18.09 10.89
N LEU A 32 11.89 17.58 10.23
CA LEU A 32 11.67 17.77 8.79
C LEU A 32 10.27 18.31 8.53
N THR A 33 10.15 19.15 7.48
CA THR A 33 8.83 19.52 6.98
C THR A 33 8.14 18.33 6.31
N PRO A 34 6.80 18.32 6.21
CA PRO A 34 6.08 17.23 5.53
C PRO A 34 6.54 16.98 4.10
N MET A 35 6.89 18.06 3.37
CA MET A 35 7.40 17.99 2.01
C MET A 35 8.79 17.38 1.94
N GLN A 36 9.70 17.77 2.83
CA GLN A 36 11.03 17.17 2.92
C GLN A 36 10.96 15.69 3.27
N LEU A 37 10.14 15.33 4.25
CA LEU A 37 9.97 13.93 4.65
C LEU A 37 9.37 13.08 3.54
N GLY A 38 8.31 13.54 2.88
CA GLY A 38 7.71 12.88 1.74
C GLY A 38 8.70 12.67 0.59
N SER A 39 9.47 13.71 0.26
CA SER A 39 10.50 13.64 -0.78
C SER A 39 11.62 12.65 -0.43
N LEU A 40 12.13 12.68 0.80
CA LEU A 40 13.16 11.74 1.26
C LEU A 40 12.70 10.28 1.17
N ARG A 41 11.47 9.99 1.57
CA ARG A 41 10.89 8.65 1.46
C ARG A 41 10.87 8.16 0.01
N ILE A 42 10.48 9.01 -0.93
CA ILE A 42 10.44 8.68 -2.36
C ILE A 42 11.85 8.47 -2.90
N ILE A 43 12.80 9.35 -2.56
CA ILE A 43 14.19 9.27 -3.00
C ILE A 43 14.85 7.97 -2.51
N PHE A 44 14.75 7.63 -1.23
CA PHE A 44 15.31 6.40 -0.70
C PHE A 44 14.67 5.16 -1.32
N ALA A 45 13.35 5.15 -1.49
CA ALA A 45 12.67 4.05 -2.17
C ALA A 45 13.11 3.91 -3.63
N ALA A 46 13.27 5.02 -4.36
CA ALA A 46 13.73 5.04 -5.74
C ALA A 46 15.16 4.53 -5.87
N ILE A 47 16.09 4.99 -5.02
CA ILE A 47 17.48 4.54 -5.00
C ILE A 47 17.53 3.02 -4.76
N PHE A 48 16.82 2.54 -3.72
CA PHE A 48 16.80 1.12 -3.39
C PHE A 48 16.23 0.26 -4.51
N LEU A 49 15.11 0.68 -5.12
CA LEU A 49 14.51 -0.03 -6.23
C LEU A 49 15.38 -0.02 -7.48
N LEU A 50 16.08 1.09 -7.76
CA LEU A 50 17.02 1.16 -8.88
C LEU A 50 18.21 0.23 -8.67
N LEU A 51 18.78 0.17 -7.49
CA LEU A 51 19.91 -0.72 -7.19
C LEU A 51 19.55 -2.20 -7.40
N ILE A 52 18.34 -2.61 -7.04
CA ILE A 52 17.91 -4.02 -7.16
C ILE A 52 17.29 -4.31 -8.53
N GLY A 53 16.48 -3.39 -9.06
CA GLY A 53 15.58 -3.61 -10.18
C GLY A 53 16.08 -3.09 -11.54
N PHE A 54 17.24 -2.44 -11.63
CA PHE A 54 17.70 -1.77 -12.85
C PHE A 54 17.66 -2.67 -14.10
N LYS A 55 18.13 -3.92 -13.95
CA LYS A 55 18.10 -4.89 -15.06
C LYS A 55 16.70 -5.29 -15.52
N SER A 56 15.72 -5.19 -14.64
CA SER A 56 14.32 -5.53 -14.93
C SER A 56 13.60 -4.40 -15.69
N LEU A 57 14.02 -3.15 -15.49
CA LEU A 57 13.43 -1.99 -16.17
C LEU A 57 13.55 -2.07 -17.68
N ALA A 58 14.69 -2.55 -18.19
CA ALA A 58 14.94 -2.70 -19.63
C ALA A 58 14.03 -3.75 -20.31
N LYS A 59 13.39 -4.63 -19.53
CA LYS A 59 12.52 -5.69 -20.07
C LYS A 59 11.05 -5.26 -20.14
N ILE A 60 10.70 -4.07 -19.64
CA ILE A 60 9.33 -3.59 -19.57
C ILE A 60 8.88 -3.07 -20.94
N PRO A 61 7.78 -3.60 -21.51
CA PRO A 61 7.26 -3.10 -22.78
C PRO A 61 6.80 -1.64 -22.65
N LEU A 62 7.06 -0.85 -23.72
CA LEU A 62 6.80 0.60 -23.70
C LEU A 62 5.32 0.94 -23.39
N HIS A 63 4.37 0.13 -23.84
CA HIS A 63 2.95 0.34 -23.61
C HIS A 63 2.53 0.22 -22.14
N GLN A 64 3.32 -0.46 -21.29
CA GLN A 64 3.04 -0.64 -19.87
C GLN A 64 3.55 0.53 -19.01
N TRP A 65 4.46 1.37 -19.53
CA TRP A 65 5.02 2.49 -18.79
C TRP A 65 3.99 3.49 -18.29
N LYS A 66 2.90 3.72 -19.04
CA LYS A 66 1.79 4.57 -18.60
C LYS A 66 1.11 4.05 -17.33
N TYR A 67 0.94 2.73 -17.22
CA TYR A 67 0.35 2.10 -16.03
C TYR A 67 1.34 2.10 -14.87
N ILE A 68 2.63 1.90 -15.13
CA ILE A 68 3.68 1.98 -14.11
C ILE A 68 3.76 3.41 -13.55
N ALA A 69 3.74 4.43 -14.40
CA ALA A 69 3.74 5.82 -13.96
C ALA A 69 2.49 6.12 -13.09
N LEU A 70 1.32 5.67 -13.52
CA LEU A 70 0.08 5.85 -12.78
C LEU A 70 0.11 5.12 -11.43
N THR A 71 0.59 3.87 -11.39
CA THR A 71 0.72 3.11 -10.15
C THR A 71 1.78 3.70 -9.22
N ALA A 72 2.91 4.20 -9.73
CA ALA A 72 3.91 4.90 -8.94
C ALA A 72 3.34 6.19 -8.31
N THR A 73 2.55 6.95 -9.07
CA THR A 73 1.90 8.17 -8.60
C THR A 73 0.88 7.87 -7.51
N LEU A 74 -0.03 6.93 -7.75
CA LEU A 74 -1.11 6.58 -6.81
C LEU A 74 -0.62 5.68 -5.65
N GLY A 75 0.36 4.84 -5.89
CA GLY A 75 0.85 3.89 -4.88
C GLY A 75 2.01 4.41 -4.03
N THR A 76 2.65 5.51 -4.42
CA THR A 76 3.84 6.00 -3.70
C THR A 76 3.83 7.50 -3.57
N PHE A 77 3.78 8.25 -4.70
CA PHE A 77 4.00 9.70 -4.71
C PHE A 77 2.92 10.44 -3.89
N ILE A 78 1.67 10.36 -4.30
CA ILE A 78 0.56 11.05 -3.61
C ILE A 78 0.45 10.61 -2.14
N PRO A 79 0.39 9.31 -1.80
CA PRO A 79 0.28 8.88 -0.41
C PRO A 79 1.45 9.31 0.48
N ALA A 80 2.69 9.36 -0.05
CA ALA A 80 3.85 9.77 0.75
C ALA A 80 3.68 11.18 1.33
N PHE A 81 3.16 12.11 0.55
CA PHE A 81 2.88 13.49 1.00
C PHE A 81 1.63 13.56 1.88
N LEU A 82 0.54 12.90 1.48
CA LEU A 82 -0.70 12.91 2.25
C LEU A 82 -0.51 12.38 3.67
N PHE A 83 0.22 11.27 3.85
CA PHE A 83 0.56 10.75 5.18
C PHE A 83 1.46 11.69 5.96
N SER A 84 2.46 12.30 5.32
CA SER A 84 3.36 13.23 5.99
C SER A 84 2.63 14.49 6.46
N ILE A 85 1.73 15.04 5.64
CA ILE A 85 0.90 16.20 6.02
C ILE A 85 -0.09 15.82 7.12
N ALA A 86 -0.80 14.71 6.98
CA ALA A 86 -1.80 14.28 7.97
C ALA A 86 -1.17 14.10 9.36
N GLN A 87 -0.02 13.46 9.45
CA GLN A 87 0.63 13.17 10.72
C GLN A 87 1.27 14.40 11.41
N THR A 88 1.20 15.59 10.81
CA THR A 88 1.48 16.83 11.57
C THR A 88 0.42 17.10 12.62
N GLN A 89 -0.84 16.69 12.39
CA GLN A 89 -2.01 17.05 13.18
C GLN A 89 -2.69 15.85 13.86
N ILE A 90 -2.44 14.64 13.38
CA ILE A 90 -2.99 13.40 13.96
C ILE A 90 -1.87 12.43 14.32
N ASP A 91 -2.16 11.52 15.23
CA ASP A 91 -1.20 10.52 15.67
C ASP A 91 -0.97 9.41 14.65
N SER A 92 0.20 8.77 14.77
CA SER A 92 0.57 7.63 13.94
C SER A 92 -0.40 6.45 14.09
N SER A 93 -0.97 6.25 15.29
CA SER A 93 -1.98 5.22 15.57
C SER A 93 -3.27 5.49 14.79
N VAL A 94 -3.77 6.72 14.81
CA VAL A 94 -4.96 7.13 14.04
C VAL A 94 -4.71 6.96 12.53
N SER A 95 -3.53 7.38 12.06
CA SER A 95 -3.14 7.20 10.66
C SER A 95 -3.10 5.73 10.25
N ALA A 96 -2.56 4.85 11.09
CA ALA A 96 -2.50 3.41 10.84
C ALA A 96 -3.90 2.78 10.79
N ILE A 97 -4.78 3.17 11.73
CA ILE A 97 -6.17 2.71 11.78
C ILE A 97 -6.93 3.14 10.52
N LEU A 98 -6.84 4.41 10.12
CA LEU A 98 -7.48 4.92 8.91
C LEU A 98 -6.95 4.24 7.65
N ASN A 99 -5.65 3.94 7.59
CA ASN A 99 -5.08 3.20 6.47
C ASN A 99 -5.62 1.76 6.36
N SER A 100 -6.14 1.18 7.45
CA SER A 100 -6.79 -0.14 7.42
C SER A 100 -8.10 -0.17 6.61
N LEU A 101 -8.61 0.99 6.17
CA LEU A 101 -9.70 1.11 5.19
C LEU A 101 -9.27 0.73 3.76
N THR A 102 -7.97 0.62 3.49
CA THR A 102 -7.47 0.29 2.14
C THR A 102 -8.05 -1.03 1.57
N PRO A 103 -8.15 -2.15 2.30
CA PRO A 103 -8.81 -3.36 1.79
C PRO A 103 -10.28 -3.14 1.43
N LEU A 104 -11.03 -2.37 2.23
CA LEU A 104 -12.42 -2.02 1.95
C LEU A 104 -12.51 -1.22 0.64
N ASN A 105 -11.74 -0.14 0.53
CA ASN A 105 -11.70 0.67 -0.67
C ASN A 105 -11.27 -0.14 -1.91
N THR A 106 -10.32 -1.09 -1.74
CA THR A 106 -9.87 -1.99 -2.80
C THR A 106 -11.01 -2.87 -3.31
N MET A 107 -11.85 -3.38 -2.41
CA MET A 107 -13.00 -4.21 -2.77
C MET A 107 -14.09 -3.38 -3.45
N ILE A 108 -14.43 -2.22 -2.91
CA ILE A 108 -15.46 -1.34 -3.48
C ILE A 108 -15.05 -0.91 -4.89
N LEU A 109 -13.85 -0.34 -5.04
CA LEU A 109 -13.35 0.11 -6.34
C LEU A 109 -13.12 -1.06 -7.30
N GLY A 110 -12.61 -2.19 -6.78
CA GLY A 110 -12.41 -3.41 -7.56
C GLY A 110 -13.71 -3.94 -8.16
N GLY A 111 -14.80 -3.94 -7.40
CA GLY A 111 -16.13 -4.35 -7.86
C GLY A 111 -16.73 -3.36 -8.85
N ILE A 112 -16.76 -2.07 -8.49
CA ILE A 112 -17.46 -1.04 -9.27
C ILE A 112 -16.69 -0.66 -10.55
N ALA A 113 -15.40 -0.35 -10.43
CA ALA A 113 -14.62 0.21 -11.54
C ALA A 113 -13.86 -0.86 -12.34
N PHE A 114 -13.55 -2.01 -11.74
CA PHE A 114 -12.71 -3.03 -12.37
C PHE A 114 -13.46 -4.35 -12.65
N GLY A 115 -14.73 -4.47 -12.23
CA GLY A 115 -15.56 -5.67 -12.45
C GLY A 115 -15.03 -6.92 -11.75
N LEU A 116 -14.30 -6.76 -10.65
CA LEU A 116 -13.75 -7.88 -9.89
C LEU A 116 -14.81 -8.48 -8.97
N SER A 117 -14.86 -9.81 -8.92
CA SER A 117 -15.73 -10.55 -7.99
C SER A 117 -14.97 -10.87 -6.70
N PHE A 118 -15.68 -10.79 -5.57
CA PHE A 118 -15.11 -11.08 -4.25
C PHE A 118 -15.91 -12.20 -3.56
N LYS A 119 -15.23 -13.04 -2.82
CA LYS A 119 -15.89 -14.10 -2.02
C LYS A 119 -16.62 -13.47 -0.83
N ARG A 120 -17.78 -14.02 -0.46
CA ARG A 120 -18.58 -13.55 0.69
C ARG A 120 -17.76 -13.47 1.98
N ALA A 121 -16.86 -14.42 2.22
CA ALA A 121 -15.97 -14.40 3.38
C ALA A 121 -15.02 -13.21 3.39
N GLN A 122 -14.55 -12.72 2.23
CA GLN A 122 -13.71 -11.52 2.12
C GLN A 122 -14.52 -10.28 2.49
N VAL A 123 -15.74 -10.16 1.95
CA VAL A 123 -16.65 -9.05 2.27
C VAL A 123 -16.94 -8.99 3.76
N PHE A 124 -17.26 -10.14 4.36
CA PHE A 124 -17.54 -10.24 5.79
C PHE A 124 -16.33 -9.87 6.67
N GLY A 125 -15.13 -10.36 6.30
CA GLY A 125 -13.90 -10.03 7.01
C GLY A 125 -13.56 -8.53 6.97
N VAL A 126 -13.75 -7.90 5.79
CA VAL A 126 -13.54 -6.45 5.64
C VAL A 126 -14.57 -5.65 6.45
N PHE A 127 -15.82 -6.10 6.51
CA PHE A 127 -16.86 -5.47 7.32
C PHE A 127 -16.53 -5.50 8.82
N ILE A 128 -16.07 -6.65 9.34
CA ILE A 128 -15.62 -6.76 10.74
C ILE A 128 -14.44 -5.83 10.99
N GLY A 129 -13.46 -5.79 10.08
CA GLY A 129 -12.32 -4.88 10.17
C GLY A 129 -12.74 -3.41 10.19
N LEU A 130 -13.75 -3.03 9.40
CA LEU A 130 -14.31 -1.68 9.38
C LEU A 130 -14.93 -1.31 10.73
N VAL A 131 -15.72 -2.20 11.32
CA VAL A 131 -16.34 -1.98 12.63
C VAL A 131 -15.26 -1.79 13.70
N GLY A 132 -14.23 -2.64 13.74
CA GLY A 132 -13.10 -2.49 14.64
C GLY A 132 -12.36 -1.16 14.45
N THR A 133 -12.10 -0.76 13.19
CA THR A 133 -11.49 0.52 12.86
C THR A 133 -12.32 1.70 13.37
N PHE A 134 -13.63 1.65 13.18
CA PHE A 134 -14.55 2.71 13.63
C PHE A 134 -14.56 2.85 15.15
N MET A 135 -14.59 1.74 15.89
CA MET A 135 -14.51 1.75 17.36
C MET A 135 -13.18 2.36 17.86
N LEU A 136 -12.06 2.04 17.21
CA LEU A 136 -10.76 2.58 17.57
C LEU A 136 -10.66 4.09 17.29
N ILE A 137 -11.24 4.58 16.18
CA ILE A 137 -11.27 6.01 15.84
C ILE A 137 -12.09 6.79 16.88
N ILE A 138 -13.28 6.29 17.25
CA ILE A 138 -14.11 6.94 18.27
C ILE A 138 -13.36 7.02 19.59
N ASN A 139 -12.78 5.91 20.05
CA ASN A 139 -12.03 5.90 21.31
C ASN A 139 -10.82 6.84 21.24
N GLY A 140 -10.09 6.88 20.13
CA GLY A 140 -9.01 7.82 19.90
C GLY A 140 -9.46 9.28 19.95
N ALA A 141 -10.57 9.62 19.29
CA ALA A 141 -11.11 10.97 19.27
C ALA A 141 -11.59 11.45 20.66
N LEU A 142 -12.15 10.55 21.47
CA LEU A 142 -12.56 10.87 22.82
C LEU A 142 -11.38 11.10 23.78
N ASN A 143 -10.28 10.37 23.59
CA ASN A 143 -9.11 10.45 24.48
C ASN A 143 -8.09 11.52 24.05
N HIS A 144 -8.14 11.99 22.80
CA HIS A 144 -7.20 12.95 22.22
C HIS A 144 -7.94 14.07 21.47
N PRO A 145 -8.74 14.90 22.17
CA PRO A 145 -9.54 15.97 21.57
C PRO A 145 -8.68 17.10 20.96
N GLU A 146 -7.39 17.16 21.31
CA GLU A 146 -6.43 18.15 20.80
C GLU A 146 -6.03 17.90 19.33
N GLN A 147 -6.33 16.72 18.80
CA GLN A 147 -5.98 16.37 17.41
C GLN A 147 -6.97 16.96 16.42
N ASN A 148 -6.44 17.45 15.30
CA ASN A 148 -7.27 17.96 14.21
C ASN A 148 -7.70 16.85 13.26
N TYR A 149 -8.83 16.20 13.55
CA TYR A 149 -9.35 15.08 12.77
C TYR A 149 -9.76 15.42 11.32
N TYR A 150 -9.83 16.71 10.93
CA TYR A 150 -9.99 17.06 9.51
C TYR A 150 -8.84 16.53 8.64
N TYR A 151 -7.65 16.38 9.21
CA TYR A 151 -6.51 15.78 8.51
C TYR A 151 -6.66 14.28 8.26
N ALA A 152 -7.61 13.62 8.91
CA ALA A 152 -7.96 12.23 8.62
C ALA A 152 -8.45 12.03 7.17
N ILE A 153 -9.04 13.05 6.55
CA ILE A 153 -9.49 13.00 5.15
C ILE A 153 -8.31 12.73 4.19
N LEU A 154 -7.12 13.24 4.51
CA LEU A 154 -5.92 13.01 3.70
C LEU A 154 -5.53 11.53 3.70
N ILE A 155 -5.69 10.84 4.84
CA ILE A 155 -5.42 9.40 4.93
C ILE A 155 -6.48 8.60 4.17
N ILE A 156 -7.75 9.03 4.22
CA ILE A 156 -8.82 8.39 3.44
C ILE A 156 -8.53 8.52 1.94
N ILE A 157 -8.13 9.70 1.47
CA ILE A 157 -7.72 9.91 0.07
C ILE A 157 -6.52 9.02 -0.27
N ALA A 158 -5.51 8.95 0.60
CA ALA A 158 -4.35 8.07 0.40
C ALA A 158 -4.76 6.60 0.31
N SER A 159 -5.71 6.14 1.15
CA SER A 159 -6.22 4.77 1.11
C SER A 159 -6.98 4.46 -0.18
N ILE A 160 -7.70 5.42 -0.75
CA ILE A 160 -8.34 5.31 -2.07
C ILE A 160 -7.29 5.24 -3.17
N CYS A 161 -6.23 6.05 -3.11
CA CYS A 161 -5.10 5.96 -4.03
C CYS A 161 -4.43 4.58 -3.99
N TYR A 162 -4.17 4.03 -2.81
CA TYR A 162 -3.65 2.67 -2.65
C TYR A 162 -4.59 1.62 -3.21
N ALA A 163 -5.89 1.74 -2.94
CA ALA A 163 -6.90 0.82 -3.45
C ALA A 163 -6.96 0.82 -4.98
N THR A 164 -6.92 2.00 -5.58
CA THR A 164 -6.86 2.16 -7.04
C THR A 164 -5.57 1.56 -7.59
N ASN A 165 -4.43 1.83 -6.96
CA ASN A 165 -3.14 1.27 -7.34
C ASN A 165 -3.15 -0.27 -7.36
N VAL A 166 -3.65 -0.92 -6.30
CA VAL A 166 -3.74 -2.39 -6.22
C VAL A 166 -4.59 -2.96 -7.35
N ASN A 167 -5.73 -2.35 -7.64
CA ASN A 167 -6.62 -2.78 -8.73
C ASN A 167 -6.00 -2.56 -10.12
N LEU A 168 -5.26 -1.46 -10.33
CA LEU A 168 -4.52 -1.20 -11.58
C LEU A 168 -3.43 -2.24 -11.81
N ILE A 169 -2.63 -2.54 -10.78
CA ILE A 169 -1.59 -3.58 -10.85
C ILE A 169 -2.23 -4.90 -11.23
N LYS A 170 -3.30 -5.29 -10.55
CA LYS A 170 -3.99 -6.55 -10.81
C LYS A 170 -4.56 -6.64 -12.23
N LYS A 171 -5.07 -5.54 -12.78
CA LYS A 171 -5.73 -5.54 -14.09
C LYS A 171 -4.75 -5.39 -15.26
N TYR A 172 -3.71 -4.55 -15.12
CA TYR A 172 -2.88 -4.13 -16.24
C TYR A 172 -1.41 -4.55 -16.14
N LEU A 173 -0.95 -4.95 -14.95
CA LEU A 173 0.46 -5.28 -14.69
C LEU A 173 0.65 -6.68 -14.11
N SER A 174 -0.39 -7.52 -14.10
CA SER A 174 -0.32 -8.91 -13.63
C SER A 174 0.73 -9.74 -14.37
N ASP A 175 0.94 -9.44 -15.65
CA ASP A 175 1.92 -10.14 -16.50
C ASP A 175 3.37 -9.79 -16.17
N LEU A 176 3.61 -8.70 -15.42
CA LEU A 176 4.93 -8.30 -14.94
C LEU A 176 5.31 -8.90 -13.59
N SER A 177 4.48 -9.76 -13.02
CA SER A 177 4.75 -10.39 -11.73
C SER A 177 6.07 -11.18 -11.79
N PRO A 178 7.04 -10.90 -10.90
CA PRO A 178 8.31 -11.64 -10.82
C PRO A 178 8.11 -13.14 -10.61
N PHE A 179 6.98 -13.54 -10.04
CA PHE A 179 6.62 -14.95 -9.79
C PHE A 179 6.20 -15.70 -11.05
N GLU A 180 5.58 -15.04 -12.05
CA GLU A 180 5.18 -15.72 -13.29
C GLU A 180 6.34 -15.95 -14.24
N ILE A 181 7.34 -15.06 -14.24
CA ILE A 181 8.57 -15.25 -15.02
C ILE A 181 9.29 -16.53 -14.58
N GLN A 182 9.27 -16.82 -13.28
CA GLN A 182 9.90 -18.01 -12.71
C GLN A 182 9.08 -19.28 -12.96
N SER A 183 7.75 -19.19 -12.90
CA SER A 183 6.82 -20.29 -13.18
C SER A 183 6.86 -20.70 -14.67
N LYS A 184 6.81 -19.74 -15.60
CA LYS A 184 6.90 -20.02 -17.04
C LYS A 184 8.27 -20.57 -17.47
N SER A 185 9.37 -20.16 -16.83
CA SER A 185 10.69 -20.73 -17.10
C SER A 185 10.81 -22.19 -16.65
N GLN A 186 10.20 -22.56 -15.53
CA GLN A 186 10.17 -23.96 -15.07
C GLN A 186 9.27 -24.86 -15.92
N THR A 187 8.14 -24.34 -16.40
CA THR A 187 7.23 -25.12 -17.26
C THR A 187 7.85 -25.35 -18.65
N SER A 188 8.62 -24.41 -19.18
CA SER A 188 9.35 -24.55 -20.44
C SER A 188 10.50 -25.56 -20.35
N GLN A 189 11.12 -25.73 -19.18
CA GLN A 189 12.19 -26.73 -19.01
C GLN A 189 11.62 -28.17 -18.88
N ASN A 190 10.38 -28.37 -18.47
CA ASN A 190 9.76 -29.67 -18.35
C ASN A 190 9.13 -30.19 -19.65
N HIS A 191 9.18 -29.44 -20.75
CA HIS A 191 8.72 -29.87 -22.08
C HIS A 191 9.86 -30.23 -23.03
N CYS A 192 11.10 -30.24 -22.54
CA CYS A 192 12.29 -30.65 -23.32
C CYS A 192 12.98 -31.89 -22.74
N VAL A 193 12.20 -32.83 -22.15
CA VAL A 193 12.69 -34.20 -21.84
C VAL A 193 11.78 -35.23 -22.46
#